data_cf71a1b4adbaa160600fde67af042901
#
_entry.id   cf71a1b4adbaa160600fde67af042901
#
_cell.length_a   1.000
_cell.length_b   1.000
_cell.length_c   1.000
_cell.angle_alpha   90.00
_cell.angle_beta   90.00
_cell.angle_gamma   90.00
#
_symmetry.space_group_name_H-M   'P 1'
#
loop_
_entity.id
_entity.type
_entity.pdbx_description
1 polymer ?
#
loop_
_entity_poly.entity_id
_entity_poly.type
_entity_poly.pdbx_seq_one_letter_code
_entity_poly.pdbx_strand_id
1 'polypeptide(L)'
;MKTFKRVLNIIMVILTVTLLWSCNSEGAKKAQRIREIKIGVTLYKESDLFISSIAENLIDIAKEKESSEDIKIILNIADSNGSTINETKQVEKFINQKYDVICVNLVDRTAASTIIDKAKLANIPVIFFNREPVEEDMQRWNKIYYVGAEAEKSGKMQAEIILDAYKENSNIVDKNSDGKIQYVMLEGEAGHQDSSIRTEYCIKSMIENGLEVEKLSDDIANWENSQAREKMIQWIKSYGDDIEVVFSNNDDMALGAINAYDSLNIDIVDRPLIVGVDGIQEALQQIKEGKMIGTVISDAKEQASAIFNIAFSLGKNGDIDECIDLLDGKYFKVKHTKVLKENIELFYN
;
A
#
# COMPACT_ATOMS: atom_id res chain seq x y z
N MET A 1 35.17 33.00 77.98
CA MET A 1 35.01 33.66 76.69
C MET A 1 35.65 32.93 75.49
N LYS A 2 36.87 32.38 75.64
CA LYS A 2 37.52 31.68 74.51
C LYS A 2 36.84 30.34 74.08
N THR A 3 36.28 29.57 75.03
CA THR A 3 35.60 28.31 74.83
C THR A 3 34.24 28.51 74.15
N PHE A 4 33.48 29.55 74.51
CA PHE A 4 32.16 29.87 73.90
C PHE A 4 32.30 30.27 72.42
N LYS A 5 33.37 31.05 72.04
CA LYS A 5 33.62 31.38 70.63
C LYS A 5 34.02 30.16 69.82
N ARG A 6 34.72 29.18 70.36
CA ARG A 6 35.05 27.92 69.65
C ARG A 6 33.85 27.04 69.40
N VAL A 7 32.93 26.92 70.33
CA VAL A 7 31.69 26.15 70.17
C VAL A 7 30.78 26.81 69.15
N LEU A 8 30.66 28.15 69.17
CA LEU A 8 29.87 28.90 68.23
C LEU A 8 30.41 28.80 66.78
N ASN A 9 31.76 28.79 66.60
CA ASN A 9 32.34 28.59 65.27
C ASN A 9 32.17 27.16 64.76
N ILE A 10 32.19 26.13 65.59
CA ILE A 10 31.97 24.73 65.26
C ILE A 10 30.52 24.54 64.83
N ILE A 11 29.54 25.14 65.55
CA ILE A 11 28.12 25.10 65.19
C ILE A 11 27.87 25.82 63.82
N MET A 12 28.56 26.93 63.59
CA MET A 12 28.43 27.69 62.35
C MET A 12 29.00 26.92 61.12
N VAL A 13 30.12 26.20 61.31
CA VAL A 13 30.71 25.34 60.27
C VAL A 13 29.84 24.12 59.99
N ILE A 14 29.23 23.52 61.03
CA ILE A 14 28.30 22.38 60.85
C ILE A 14 27.02 22.86 60.13
N LEU A 15 26.50 24.06 60.44
CA LEU A 15 25.33 24.62 59.76
C LEU A 15 25.62 24.95 58.26
N THR A 16 26.83 25.43 57.95
CA THR A 16 27.22 25.69 56.54
C THR A 16 27.44 24.41 55.75
N VAL A 17 27.94 23.35 56.33
CA VAL A 17 28.12 22.04 55.70
C VAL A 17 26.77 21.35 55.42
N THR A 18 25.79 21.48 56.34
CA THR A 18 24.42 20.93 56.12
C THR A 18 23.64 21.71 55.07
N LEU A 19 23.87 23.04 54.95
CA LEU A 19 23.27 23.83 53.87
C LEU A 19 23.85 23.53 52.48
N LEU A 20 25.11 23.14 52.40
CA LEU A 20 25.74 22.74 51.13
C LEU A 20 25.35 21.31 50.70
N TRP A 21 24.91 20.46 51.60
CA TRP A 21 24.36 19.13 51.27
C TRP A 21 22.88 19.16 50.91
N SER A 22 22.13 20.17 51.37
CA SER A 22 20.70 20.31 51.02
C SER A 22 20.48 20.81 49.60
N CYS A 23 21.45 21.44 48.94
CA CYS A 23 21.33 21.91 47.56
C CYS A 23 21.68 20.86 46.48
N ASN A 24 22.02 19.62 46.87
CA ASN A 24 22.44 18.59 45.93
C ASN A 24 21.45 17.42 45.81
N SER A 25 20.21 17.58 46.30
CA SER A 25 19.15 16.55 46.23
C SER A 25 17.86 17.01 45.55
N GLU A 26 17.86 18.16 44.88
CA GLU A 26 16.88 18.35 43.80
C GLU A 26 17.34 17.50 42.61
N GLY A 27 16.74 16.33 42.53
CA GLY A 27 16.96 15.38 41.48
C GLY A 27 16.95 16.10 40.16
N ALA A 28 18.09 16.16 39.49
CA ALA A 28 18.09 16.24 38.06
C ALA A 28 17.16 15.10 37.60
N LYS A 29 15.88 15.40 37.33
CA LYS A 29 15.05 14.54 36.51
C LYS A 29 15.93 14.31 35.29
N LYS A 30 16.58 13.12 35.20
CA LYS A 30 17.18 12.65 33.97
C LYS A 30 16.08 12.86 32.96
N ALA A 31 16.23 13.85 32.08
CA ALA A 31 15.32 13.99 30.95
C ALA A 31 15.31 12.61 30.32
N GLN A 32 14.21 11.90 30.52
CA GLN A 32 14.04 10.58 29.95
C GLN A 32 14.18 10.81 28.46
N ARG A 33 15.28 10.35 27.86
CA ARG A 33 15.48 10.49 26.42
C ARG A 33 14.31 9.76 25.80
N ILE A 34 13.33 10.50 25.28
CA ILE A 34 12.26 9.94 24.47
C ILE A 34 12.96 9.14 23.38
N ARG A 35 12.66 7.86 23.29
CA ARG A 35 13.22 7.00 22.26
C ARG A 35 12.70 7.51 20.92
N GLU A 36 13.60 7.76 19.99
CA GLU A 36 13.27 8.20 18.63
C GLU A 36 13.44 7.04 17.68
N ILE A 37 12.45 6.80 16.82
CA ILE A 37 12.48 5.82 15.74
C ILE A 37 12.31 6.56 14.41
N LYS A 38 13.24 6.33 13.47
CA LYS A 38 13.26 6.97 12.16
C LYS A 38 12.89 5.96 11.08
N ILE A 39 11.78 6.18 10.41
CA ILE A 39 11.28 5.36 9.30
C ILE A 39 11.30 6.22 8.03
N GLY A 40 12.11 5.82 7.04
CA GLY A 40 12.13 6.44 5.71
C GLY A 40 11.25 5.63 4.76
N VAL A 41 10.41 6.30 4.00
CA VAL A 41 9.53 5.68 3.01
C VAL A 41 9.78 6.31 1.64
N THR A 42 9.98 5.49 0.61
CA THR A 42 9.97 5.96 -0.78
C THR A 42 8.72 5.44 -1.46
N LEU A 43 8.03 6.32 -2.19
CA LEU A 43 6.92 5.97 -3.05
C LEU A 43 7.39 5.99 -4.51
N TYR A 44 6.95 5.03 -5.34
CA TYR A 44 7.26 5.09 -6.75
C TYR A 44 6.59 6.30 -7.41
N LYS A 45 5.36 6.63 -6.99
CA LYS A 45 4.57 7.74 -7.49
C LYS A 45 3.45 8.08 -6.49
N GLU A 46 3.50 9.27 -5.90
CA GLU A 46 2.51 9.72 -4.90
C GLU A 46 1.12 9.96 -5.53
N SER A 47 1.06 10.26 -6.83
CA SER A 47 -0.22 10.49 -7.52
C SER A 47 -1.01 9.20 -7.81
N ASP A 48 -0.47 8.01 -7.54
CA ASP A 48 -1.21 6.75 -7.55
C ASP A 48 -2.12 6.70 -6.31
N LEU A 49 -3.43 6.59 -6.52
CA LEU A 49 -4.44 6.69 -5.46
C LEU A 49 -4.30 5.58 -4.40
N PHE A 50 -3.95 4.37 -4.83
CA PHE A 50 -3.76 3.26 -3.90
C PHE A 50 -2.51 3.46 -3.04
N ILE A 51 -1.40 3.89 -3.65
CA ILE A 51 -0.15 4.18 -2.94
C ILE A 51 -0.28 5.39 -2.03
N SER A 52 -1.00 6.43 -2.47
CA SER A 52 -1.34 7.58 -1.62
C SER A 52 -2.12 7.16 -0.38
N SER A 53 -3.11 6.27 -0.54
CA SER A 53 -3.89 5.73 0.59
C SER A 53 -3.02 4.95 1.59
N ILE A 54 -2.05 4.15 1.12
CA ILE A 54 -1.07 3.49 2.02
C ILE A 54 -0.25 4.54 2.78
N ALA A 55 0.23 5.60 2.11
CA ALA A 55 1.03 6.64 2.72
C ALA A 55 0.25 7.42 3.80
N GLU A 56 -1.00 7.77 3.53
CA GLU A 56 -1.89 8.44 4.48
C GLU A 56 -2.14 7.57 5.73
N ASN A 57 -2.46 6.29 5.53
CA ASN A 57 -2.63 5.34 6.63
C ASN A 57 -1.34 5.19 7.47
N LEU A 58 -0.15 5.15 6.85
CA LEU A 58 1.13 5.12 7.57
C LEU A 58 1.31 6.34 8.47
N ILE A 59 0.94 7.54 7.98
CA ILE A 59 1.01 8.79 8.74
C ILE A 59 0.08 8.72 9.96
N ASP A 60 -1.15 8.25 9.77
CA ASP A 60 -2.14 8.22 10.85
C ASP A 60 -1.79 7.16 11.90
N ILE A 61 -1.35 5.98 11.49
CA ILE A 61 -0.85 4.94 12.40
C ILE A 61 0.36 5.44 13.21
N ALA A 62 1.29 6.15 12.56
CA ALA A 62 2.45 6.71 13.25
C ALA A 62 2.04 7.75 14.32
N LYS A 63 1.10 8.65 14.02
CA LYS A 63 0.55 9.63 14.98
C LYS A 63 -0.16 8.96 16.16
N GLU A 64 -0.97 7.95 15.87
CA GLU A 64 -1.69 7.18 16.89
C GLU A 64 -0.69 6.48 17.83
N LYS A 65 0.33 5.84 17.25
CA LYS A 65 1.37 5.14 18.00
C LYS A 65 2.20 6.09 18.87
N GLU A 66 2.58 7.24 18.33
CA GLU A 66 3.29 8.30 19.06
C GLU A 66 2.48 8.81 20.25
N SER A 67 1.14 8.93 20.07
CA SER A 67 0.23 9.39 21.13
C SER A 67 0.01 8.35 22.24
N SER A 68 0.12 7.06 21.92
CA SER A 68 -0.15 5.95 22.84
C SER A 68 1.10 5.46 23.58
N GLU A 69 2.29 5.70 23.07
CA GLU A 69 3.57 5.32 23.68
C GLU A 69 4.45 6.56 23.89
N ASP A 70 5.33 6.55 24.89
CA ASP A 70 6.32 7.63 25.13
C ASP A 70 7.53 7.48 24.17
N ILE A 71 7.24 7.52 22.86
CA ILE A 71 8.18 7.33 21.76
C ILE A 71 7.95 8.43 20.73
N LYS A 72 9.03 8.96 20.17
CA LYS A 72 8.96 9.87 19.03
C LYS A 72 9.20 9.11 17.73
N ILE A 73 8.30 9.26 16.76
CA ILE A 73 8.41 8.62 15.45
C ILE A 73 8.69 9.69 14.39
N ILE A 74 9.81 9.55 13.71
CA ILE A 74 10.14 10.37 12.54
C ILE A 74 9.82 9.54 11.30
N LEU A 75 8.63 9.74 10.75
CA LEU A 75 8.21 9.17 9.49
C LEU A 75 8.46 10.19 8.37
N ASN A 76 9.31 9.85 7.41
CA ASN A 76 9.60 10.71 6.26
C ASN A 76 9.24 9.96 4.98
N ILE A 77 8.27 10.48 4.26
CA ILE A 77 7.77 9.92 3.00
C ILE A 77 8.28 10.79 1.85
N ALA A 78 8.82 10.17 0.81
CA ALA A 78 9.41 10.84 -0.34
C ALA A 78 8.89 10.22 -1.64
N ASP A 79 8.41 11.06 -2.55
CA ASP A 79 7.95 10.66 -3.88
C ASP A 79 9.13 10.55 -4.86
N SER A 80 9.30 9.40 -5.48
CA SER A 80 10.33 9.16 -6.51
C SER A 80 9.88 9.66 -7.89
N ASN A 81 8.59 9.96 -8.04
CA ASN A 81 7.99 10.46 -9.29
C ASN A 81 8.38 9.59 -10.51
N GLY A 82 8.30 8.26 -10.38
CA GLY A 82 8.62 7.29 -11.42
C GLY A 82 10.11 7.18 -11.78
N SER A 83 11.01 7.74 -10.96
CA SER A 83 12.44 7.78 -11.25
C SER A 83 13.26 6.90 -10.30
N THR A 84 13.86 5.83 -10.80
CA THR A 84 14.80 4.97 -10.07
C THR A 84 16.01 5.73 -9.54
N ILE A 85 16.42 6.81 -10.23
CA ILE A 85 17.50 7.69 -9.78
C ILE A 85 17.09 8.47 -8.53
N ASN A 86 15.87 9.02 -8.52
CA ASN A 86 15.36 9.75 -7.36
C ASN A 86 15.17 8.80 -6.18
N GLU A 87 14.58 7.62 -6.40
CA GLU A 87 14.42 6.57 -5.39
C GLU A 87 15.74 6.20 -4.73
N THR A 88 16.78 5.91 -5.54
CA THR A 88 18.12 5.60 -5.04
C THR A 88 18.69 6.73 -4.20
N LYS A 89 18.56 8.01 -4.64
CA LYS A 89 19.00 9.17 -3.88
C LYS A 89 18.26 9.36 -2.55
N GLN A 90 16.97 9.05 -2.53
CA GLN A 90 16.16 9.10 -1.31
C GLN A 90 16.62 8.05 -0.30
N VAL A 91 16.84 6.81 -0.76
CA VAL A 91 17.40 5.73 0.07
C VAL A 91 18.79 6.11 0.61
N GLU A 92 19.67 6.65 -0.22
CA GLU A 92 21.00 7.13 0.22
C GLU A 92 20.88 8.24 1.28
N LYS A 93 19.93 9.16 1.12
CA LYS A 93 19.65 10.20 2.11
C LYS A 93 19.23 9.61 3.44
N PHE A 94 18.31 8.63 3.45
CA PHE A 94 17.89 7.95 4.67
C PHE A 94 19.06 7.21 5.34
N ILE A 95 19.89 6.51 4.58
CA ILE A 95 21.11 5.85 5.06
C ILE A 95 22.05 6.87 5.72
N ASN A 96 22.37 7.97 5.03
CA ASN A 96 23.28 9.00 5.53
C ASN A 96 22.74 9.70 6.80
N GLN A 97 21.43 9.80 6.95
CA GLN A 97 20.75 10.37 8.11
C GLN A 97 20.50 9.34 9.22
N LYS A 98 21.01 8.10 9.04
CA LYS A 98 20.92 7.00 10.01
C LYS A 98 19.47 6.71 10.42
N TYR A 99 18.63 6.47 9.44
CA TYR A 99 17.30 5.95 9.68
C TYR A 99 17.40 4.51 10.20
N ASP A 100 16.43 4.12 11.04
CA ASP A 100 16.41 2.79 11.66
C ASP A 100 15.88 1.74 10.67
N VAL A 101 14.94 2.12 9.81
CA VAL A 101 14.30 1.25 8.79
C VAL A 101 13.99 2.07 7.53
N ILE A 102 14.07 1.43 6.38
CA ILE A 102 13.69 2.02 5.08
C ILE A 102 12.60 1.15 4.46
N CYS A 103 11.45 1.76 4.13
CA CYS A 103 10.35 1.16 3.40
C CYS A 103 10.38 1.64 1.95
N VAL A 104 10.31 0.73 0.99
CA VAL A 104 10.49 1.04 -0.43
C VAL A 104 9.35 0.48 -1.27
N ASN A 105 8.59 1.38 -1.89
CA ASN A 105 7.70 1.05 -2.99
C ASN A 105 8.48 1.26 -4.29
N LEU A 106 9.01 0.18 -4.84
CA LEU A 106 9.96 0.23 -5.96
C LEU A 106 9.39 0.92 -7.21
N VAL A 107 10.20 1.75 -7.85
CA VAL A 107 9.92 2.25 -9.20
C VAL A 107 10.06 1.10 -10.22
N ASP A 108 11.12 0.31 -10.09
CA ASP A 108 11.37 -0.87 -10.93
C ASP A 108 11.75 -2.05 -10.03
N ARG A 109 10.92 -3.10 -10.05
CA ARG A 109 11.11 -4.30 -9.24
C ARG A 109 12.42 -5.05 -9.53
N THR A 110 13.00 -4.85 -10.70
CA THR A 110 14.27 -5.49 -11.11
C THR A 110 15.51 -4.72 -10.66
N ALA A 111 15.32 -3.51 -10.11
CA ALA A 111 16.40 -2.64 -9.63
C ALA A 111 16.64 -2.71 -8.11
N ALA A 112 15.95 -3.61 -7.40
CA ALA A 112 16.01 -3.73 -5.94
C ALA A 112 17.43 -4.02 -5.40
N SER A 113 18.24 -4.77 -6.15
CA SER A 113 19.61 -5.16 -5.75
C SER A 113 20.47 -3.96 -5.33
N THR A 114 20.40 -2.85 -6.05
CA THR A 114 21.17 -1.64 -5.73
C THR A 114 20.77 -1.04 -4.36
N ILE A 115 19.49 -1.02 -4.06
CA ILE A 115 18.95 -0.56 -2.76
C ILE A 115 19.38 -1.50 -1.65
N ILE A 116 19.22 -2.80 -1.87
CA ILE A 116 19.57 -3.85 -0.92
C ILE A 116 21.05 -3.79 -0.56
N ASP A 117 21.95 -3.70 -1.54
CA ASP A 117 23.39 -3.67 -1.30
C ASP A 117 23.80 -2.44 -0.46
N LYS A 118 23.23 -1.26 -0.75
CA LYS A 118 23.49 -0.04 0.02
C LYS A 118 22.97 -0.16 1.47
N ALA A 119 21.75 -0.64 1.64
CA ALA A 119 21.14 -0.81 2.96
C ALA A 119 21.88 -1.87 3.79
N LYS A 120 22.30 -2.99 3.17
CA LYS A 120 23.08 -4.05 3.79
C LYS A 120 24.44 -3.56 4.28
N LEU A 121 25.15 -2.74 3.50
CA LEU A 121 26.41 -2.12 3.92
C LEU A 121 26.22 -1.19 5.14
N ALA A 122 25.09 -0.50 5.23
CA ALA A 122 24.73 0.35 6.36
C ALA A 122 24.08 -0.43 7.52
N ASN A 123 23.79 -1.71 7.33
CA ASN A 123 23.05 -2.58 8.26
C ASN A 123 21.65 -2.03 8.62
N ILE A 124 20.95 -1.37 7.68
CA ILE A 124 19.60 -0.83 7.84
C ILE A 124 18.61 -1.76 7.15
N PRO A 125 17.64 -2.37 7.87
CA PRO A 125 16.66 -3.26 7.27
C PRO A 125 15.77 -2.55 6.24
N VAL A 126 15.29 -3.31 5.25
CA VAL A 126 14.44 -2.81 4.17
C VAL A 126 13.13 -3.58 4.14
N ILE A 127 12.03 -2.84 4.04
CA ILE A 127 10.70 -3.38 3.81
C ILE A 127 10.26 -2.93 2.42
N PHE A 128 10.20 -3.84 1.47
CA PHE A 128 9.59 -3.57 0.18
C PHE A 128 8.07 -3.69 0.31
N PHE A 129 7.32 -2.90 -0.43
CA PHE A 129 5.87 -3.02 -0.41
C PHE A 129 5.24 -2.75 -1.78
N ASN A 130 4.05 -3.32 -2.00
CA ASN A 130 3.27 -3.31 -3.23
C ASN A 130 4.03 -3.97 -4.41
N ARG A 131 5.11 -3.39 -4.92
CA ARG A 131 5.93 -3.97 -5.99
C ARG A 131 6.94 -4.94 -5.40
N GLU A 132 6.73 -6.24 -5.64
CA GLU A 132 7.57 -7.30 -5.11
C GLU A 132 8.90 -7.36 -5.88
N PRO A 133 10.06 -7.29 -5.20
CA PRO A 133 11.35 -7.56 -5.84
C PRO A 133 11.37 -8.93 -6.52
N VAL A 134 12.28 -9.15 -7.44
CA VAL A 134 12.52 -10.50 -7.98
C VAL A 134 13.03 -11.42 -6.87
N GLU A 135 12.75 -12.72 -7.00
CA GLU A 135 13.04 -13.71 -5.95
C GLU A 135 14.53 -13.72 -5.56
N GLU A 136 15.41 -13.62 -6.53
CA GLU A 136 16.86 -13.58 -6.31
C GLU A 136 17.28 -12.41 -5.42
N ASP A 137 16.63 -11.27 -5.54
CA ASP A 137 16.93 -10.10 -4.72
C ASP A 137 16.43 -10.31 -3.29
N MET A 138 15.27 -10.94 -3.09
CA MET A 138 14.75 -11.27 -1.75
C MET A 138 15.65 -12.26 -0.99
N GLN A 139 16.50 -13.04 -1.68
CA GLN A 139 17.45 -13.97 -1.06
C GLN A 139 18.81 -13.34 -0.73
N ARG A 140 19.08 -12.08 -1.13
CA ARG A 140 20.42 -11.44 -0.96
C ARG A 140 20.78 -11.12 0.49
N TRP A 141 19.78 -10.96 1.35
CA TRP A 141 19.99 -10.58 2.74
C TRP A 141 18.82 -11.04 3.63
N ASN A 142 19.08 -11.25 4.92
CA ASN A 142 18.08 -11.72 5.89
C ASN A 142 17.26 -10.58 6.54
N LYS A 143 17.62 -9.30 6.30
CA LYS A 143 16.86 -8.13 6.80
C LYS A 143 16.07 -7.45 5.67
N ILE A 144 15.51 -8.24 4.79
CA ILE A 144 14.63 -7.81 3.72
C ILE A 144 13.26 -8.43 3.95
N TYR A 145 12.23 -7.59 3.90
CA TYR A 145 10.85 -7.98 4.10
C TYR A 145 10.00 -7.48 2.94
N TYR A 146 8.85 -8.08 2.73
CA TYR A 146 7.90 -7.65 1.74
C TYR A 146 6.48 -7.65 2.30
N VAL A 147 5.74 -6.59 2.00
CA VAL A 147 4.31 -6.44 2.29
C VAL A 147 3.57 -6.14 1.00
N GLY A 148 2.59 -6.96 0.65
CA GLY A 148 1.82 -6.74 -0.58
C GLY A 148 0.62 -7.67 -0.69
N ALA A 149 0.03 -7.70 -1.88
CA ALA A 149 -1.18 -8.44 -2.18
C ALA A 149 -0.88 -9.77 -2.90
N GLU A 150 -1.84 -10.66 -2.93
CA GLU A 150 -1.81 -11.88 -3.74
C GLU A 150 -2.52 -11.61 -5.08
N ALA A 151 -1.77 -11.16 -6.09
CA ALA A 151 -2.33 -10.76 -7.39
C ALA A 151 -3.16 -11.86 -8.08
N GLU A 152 -2.76 -13.13 -7.94
CA GLU A 152 -3.53 -14.26 -8.47
C GLU A 152 -4.93 -14.32 -7.85
N LYS A 153 -5.05 -14.15 -6.54
CA LYS A 153 -6.35 -14.16 -5.87
C LYS A 153 -7.22 -12.99 -6.33
N SER A 154 -6.64 -11.80 -6.47
CA SER A 154 -7.41 -10.64 -6.93
C SER A 154 -7.93 -10.83 -8.36
N GLY A 155 -7.12 -11.34 -9.29
CA GLY A 155 -7.56 -11.68 -10.64
C GLY A 155 -8.69 -12.72 -10.65
N LYS A 156 -8.55 -13.81 -9.87
CA LYS A 156 -9.61 -14.81 -9.72
C LYS A 156 -10.90 -14.21 -9.17
N MET A 157 -10.82 -13.35 -8.17
CA MET A 157 -12.00 -12.70 -7.57
C MET A 157 -12.66 -11.71 -8.54
N GLN A 158 -11.91 -11.02 -9.42
CA GLN A 158 -12.50 -10.24 -10.50
C GLN A 158 -13.36 -11.13 -11.43
N ALA A 159 -12.81 -12.27 -11.86
CA ALA A 159 -13.56 -13.23 -12.66
C ALA A 159 -14.79 -13.75 -11.91
N GLU A 160 -14.67 -14.08 -10.63
CA GLU A 160 -15.79 -14.55 -9.80
C GLU A 160 -16.95 -13.54 -9.75
N ILE A 161 -16.68 -12.22 -9.74
CA ILE A 161 -17.72 -11.20 -9.79
C ILE A 161 -18.55 -11.33 -11.09
N ILE A 162 -17.90 -11.51 -12.23
CA ILE A 162 -18.57 -11.69 -13.52
C ILE A 162 -19.27 -13.07 -13.61
N LEU A 163 -18.61 -14.12 -13.12
CA LEU A 163 -19.17 -15.48 -13.07
C LEU A 163 -20.46 -15.55 -12.22
N ASP A 164 -20.47 -14.86 -11.09
CA ASP A 164 -21.64 -14.81 -10.21
C ASP A 164 -22.79 -14.04 -10.89
N ALA A 165 -22.49 -12.92 -11.54
CA ALA A 165 -23.48 -12.18 -12.37
C ALA A 165 -24.03 -13.03 -13.53
N TYR A 166 -23.17 -13.79 -14.22
CA TYR A 166 -23.58 -14.69 -15.30
C TYR A 166 -24.50 -15.79 -14.81
N LYS A 167 -24.20 -16.40 -13.67
CA LYS A 167 -25.04 -17.44 -13.04
C LYS A 167 -26.40 -16.91 -12.62
N GLU A 168 -26.46 -15.69 -12.13
CA GLU A 168 -27.70 -15.04 -11.71
C GLU A 168 -28.57 -14.67 -12.92
N ASN A 169 -27.97 -14.03 -13.93
CA ASN A 169 -28.65 -13.68 -15.18
C ASN A 169 -27.64 -13.55 -16.34
N SER A 170 -27.51 -14.60 -17.15
CA SER A 170 -26.54 -14.62 -18.26
C SER A 170 -26.72 -13.45 -19.23
N ASN A 171 -27.95 -12.97 -19.44
CA ASN A 171 -28.24 -11.90 -20.41
C ASN A 171 -27.68 -10.53 -20.04
N ILE A 172 -27.27 -10.31 -18.79
CA ILE A 172 -26.60 -9.06 -18.40
C ILE A 172 -25.09 -9.08 -18.70
N VAL A 173 -24.53 -10.28 -18.92
CA VAL A 173 -23.11 -10.49 -19.20
C VAL A 173 -22.93 -10.81 -20.68
N ASP A 174 -23.61 -11.83 -21.23
CA ASP A 174 -23.70 -12.19 -22.65
C ASP A 174 -24.92 -11.47 -23.25
N LYS A 175 -24.73 -10.19 -23.62
CA LYS A 175 -25.83 -9.31 -24.05
C LYS A 175 -26.34 -9.64 -25.45
N ASN A 176 -25.43 -10.11 -26.31
CA ASN A 176 -25.75 -10.47 -27.69
C ASN A 176 -26.26 -11.93 -27.80
N SER A 177 -26.16 -12.73 -26.73
CA SER A 177 -26.62 -14.11 -26.62
C SER A 177 -25.93 -15.06 -27.60
N ASP A 178 -24.65 -14.82 -27.94
CA ASP A 178 -23.87 -15.69 -28.82
C ASP A 178 -23.14 -16.83 -28.10
N GLY A 179 -23.18 -16.85 -26.75
CA GLY A 179 -22.57 -17.85 -25.88
C GLY A 179 -21.12 -17.56 -25.55
N LYS A 180 -20.60 -16.40 -25.88
CA LYS A 180 -19.29 -15.92 -25.55
C LYS A 180 -19.39 -14.63 -24.71
N ILE A 181 -18.32 -14.26 -24.06
CA ILE A 181 -18.20 -12.98 -23.36
C ILE A 181 -17.12 -12.14 -24.03
N GLN A 182 -17.55 -11.11 -24.76
CA GLN A 182 -16.65 -10.18 -25.40
C GLN A 182 -16.13 -9.17 -24.39
N TYR A 183 -14.81 -9.13 -24.22
CA TYR A 183 -14.21 -8.26 -23.22
C TYR A 183 -13.07 -7.38 -23.77
N VAL A 184 -12.85 -6.28 -23.06
CA VAL A 184 -11.64 -5.48 -23.16
C VAL A 184 -10.90 -5.48 -21.81
N MET A 185 -9.56 -5.37 -21.86
CA MET A 185 -8.70 -5.40 -20.68
C MET A 185 -7.87 -4.11 -20.57
N LEU A 186 -8.02 -3.38 -19.47
CA LEU A 186 -7.17 -2.26 -19.09
C LEU A 186 -6.04 -2.77 -18.17
N GLU A 187 -4.83 -2.79 -18.72
CA GLU A 187 -3.66 -3.31 -18.00
C GLU A 187 -2.91 -2.22 -17.27
N GLY A 188 -2.35 -2.58 -16.12
CA GLY A 188 -1.43 -1.73 -15.36
C GLY A 188 -0.12 -1.52 -16.10
N GLU A 189 0.89 -1.03 -15.37
CA GLU A 189 2.20 -0.72 -15.93
C GLU A 189 2.94 -1.98 -16.40
N ALA A 190 3.59 -1.91 -17.56
CA ALA A 190 4.42 -2.99 -18.08
C ALA A 190 5.54 -3.36 -17.09
N GLY A 191 5.74 -4.68 -16.89
CA GLY A 191 6.75 -5.19 -15.96
C GLY A 191 6.32 -5.22 -14.49
N HIS A 192 5.15 -4.67 -14.15
CA HIS A 192 4.57 -4.84 -12.82
C HIS A 192 3.96 -6.25 -12.70
N GLN A 193 4.39 -7.02 -11.68
CA GLN A 193 3.92 -8.40 -11.51
C GLN A 193 2.40 -8.51 -11.35
N ASP A 194 1.77 -7.58 -10.61
CA ASP A 194 0.33 -7.61 -10.39
C ASP A 194 -0.46 -7.39 -11.68
N SER A 195 0.02 -6.54 -12.59
CA SER A 195 -0.63 -6.30 -13.89
C SER A 195 -0.73 -7.60 -14.67
N SER A 196 0.39 -8.25 -14.91
CA SER A 196 0.44 -9.49 -15.70
C SER A 196 -0.34 -10.63 -15.03
N ILE A 197 -0.18 -10.79 -13.71
CA ILE A 197 -0.83 -11.86 -12.96
C ILE A 197 -2.34 -11.65 -12.89
N ARG A 198 -2.83 -10.44 -12.59
CA ARG A 198 -4.27 -10.15 -12.56
C ARG A 198 -4.92 -10.40 -13.92
N THR A 199 -4.29 -9.91 -15.01
CA THR A 199 -4.75 -10.14 -16.37
C THR A 199 -4.85 -11.63 -16.70
N GLU A 200 -3.79 -12.41 -16.44
CA GLU A 200 -3.77 -13.86 -16.73
C GLU A 200 -4.83 -14.60 -15.92
N TYR A 201 -4.81 -14.45 -14.59
CA TYR A 201 -5.66 -15.27 -13.72
C TYR A 201 -7.14 -14.87 -13.77
N CYS A 202 -7.46 -13.63 -14.13
CA CYS A 202 -8.82 -13.21 -14.37
C CYS A 202 -9.43 -14.00 -15.56
N ILE A 203 -8.77 -13.99 -16.69
CA ILE A 203 -9.26 -14.67 -17.90
C ILE A 203 -9.19 -16.19 -17.74
N LYS A 204 -8.12 -16.71 -17.18
CA LYS A 204 -7.99 -18.14 -16.89
C LYS A 204 -9.12 -18.66 -16.00
N SER A 205 -9.49 -17.89 -14.96
CA SER A 205 -10.60 -18.26 -14.08
C SER A 205 -11.95 -18.28 -14.80
N MET A 206 -12.22 -17.37 -15.73
CA MET A 206 -13.41 -17.40 -16.57
C MET A 206 -13.50 -18.70 -17.38
N ILE A 207 -12.41 -19.05 -18.06
CA ILE A 207 -12.31 -20.25 -18.91
C ILE A 207 -12.42 -21.53 -18.06
N GLU A 208 -11.72 -21.62 -16.95
CA GLU A 208 -11.75 -22.79 -16.04
C GLU A 208 -13.14 -23.05 -15.45
N ASN A 209 -13.97 -22.00 -15.36
CA ASN A 209 -15.37 -22.09 -14.93
C ASN A 209 -16.37 -22.28 -16.08
N GLY A 210 -15.89 -22.57 -17.29
CA GLY A 210 -16.69 -23.01 -18.42
C GLY A 210 -17.28 -21.91 -19.27
N LEU A 211 -16.85 -20.65 -19.11
CA LEU A 211 -17.24 -19.57 -20.02
C LEU A 211 -16.31 -19.50 -21.23
N GLU A 212 -16.86 -19.31 -22.41
CA GLU A 212 -16.14 -18.95 -23.60
C GLU A 212 -15.95 -17.43 -23.59
N VAL A 213 -14.71 -16.96 -23.71
CA VAL A 213 -14.37 -15.53 -23.69
C VAL A 213 -13.69 -15.11 -24.99
N GLU A 214 -14.02 -13.93 -25.48
CA GLU A 214 -13.43 -13.36 -26.69
C GLU A 214 -12.82 -12.00 -26.38
N LYS A 215 -11.50 -11.90 -26.53
CA LYS A 215 -10.79 -10.64 -26.31
C LYS A 215 -10.95 -9.72 -27.51
N LEU A 216 -11.65 -8.60 -27.36
CA LEU A 216 -11.75 -7.57 -28.38
C LEU A 216 -10.50 -6.70 -28.43
N SER A 217 -10.00 -6.30 -27.25
CA SER A 217 -8.77 -5.50 -27.13
C SER A 217 -8.18 -5.57 -25.74
N ASP A 218 -6.89 -5.25 -25.65
CA ASP A 218 -6.17 -4.99 -24.40
C ASP A 218 -5.14 -3.88 -24.64
N ASP A 219 -4.86 -3.10 -23.61
CA ASP A 219 -3.75 -2.11 -23.68
C ASP A 219 -3.34 -1.65 -22.29
N ILE A 220 -2.08 -1.21 -22.18
CA ILE A 220 -1.47 -0.69 -20.98
C ILE A 220 -1.93 0.74 -20.72
N ALA A 221 -2.57 0.98 -19.56
CA ALA A 221 -3.00 2.31 -19.15
C ALA A 221 -2.27 2.79 -17.87
N ASN A 222 -1.18 2.11 -17.48
CA ASN A 222 -0.21 2.54 -16.46
C ASN A 222 -0.83 2.94 -15.10
N TRP A 223 -1.90 2.28 -14.68
CA TRP A 223 -2.68 2.56 -13.47
C TRP A 223 -3.40 3.91 -13.47
N GLU A 224 -3.47 4.61 -14.62
CA GLU A 224 -3.94 5.98 -14.71
C GLU A 224 -5.31 6.09 -15.38
N ASN A 225 -6.25 6.77 -14.71
CA ASN A 225 -7.58 7.09 -15.20
C ASN A 225 -7.59 7.74 -16.60
N SER A 226 -6.76 8.76 -16.79
CA SER A 226 -6.70 9.52 -18.05
C SER A 226 -6.32 8.64 -19.24
N GLN A 227 -5.33 7.77 -19.06
CA GLN A 227 -4.87 6.85 -20.10
C GLN A 227 -5.92 5.78 -20.40
N ALA A 228 -6.53 5.20 -19.35
CA ALA A 228 -7.63 4.26 -19.51
C ALA A 228 -8.82 4.88 -20.24
N ARG A 229 -9.21 6.12 -19.90
CA ARG A 229 -10.28 6.86 -20.58
C ARG A 229 -10.02 7.03 -22.08
N GLU A 230 -8.79 7.40 -22.45
CA GLU A 230 -8.44 7.58 -23.87
C GLU A 230 -8.56 6.28 -24.66
N LYS A 231 -8.08 5.15 -24.10
CA LYS A 231 -8.20 3.83 -24.70
C LYS A 231 -9.66 3.40 -24.83
N MET A 232 -10.43 3.54 -23.79
CA MET A 232 -11.85 3.20 -23.79
C MET A 232 -12.64 4.01 -24.83
N ILE A 233 -12.37 5.31 -25.01
CA ILE A 233 -13.00 6.11 -26.07
C ILE A 233 -12.71 5.52 -27.46
N GLN A 234 -11.50 5.03 -27.70
CA GLN A 234 -11.14 4.38 -28.98
C GLN A 234 -11.85 3.04 -29.12
N TRP A 235 -11.91 2.22 -28.07
CA TRP A 235 -12.58 0.92 -28.12
C TRP A 235 -14.08 1.03 -28.25
N ILE A 236 -14.74 1.96 -27.57
CA ILE A 236 -16.16 2.24 -27.72
C ILE A 236 -16.48 2.62 -29.17
N LYS A 237 -15.64 3.42 -29.82
CA LYS A 237 -15.84 3.78 -31.26
C LYS A 237 -15.62 2.60 -32.22
N SER A 238 -14.77 1.64 -31.83
CA SER A 238 -14.41 0.50 -32.69
C SER A 238 -15.36 -0.68 -32.53
N TYR A 239 -15.80 -0.94 -31.30
CA TYR A 239 -16.56 -2.13 -30.94
C TYR A 239 -17.99 -1.83 -30.48
N GLY A 240 -18.25 -0.61 -29.96
CA GLY A 240 -19.60 -0.20 -29.54
C GLY A 240 -20.21 -1.15 -28.53
N ASP A 241 -21.39 -1.67 -28.88
CA ASP A 241 -22.17 -2.56 -28.01
C ASP A 241 -21.63 -3.99 -27.95
N ASP A 242 -20.62 -4.32 -28.79
CA ASP A 242 -19.95 -5.63 -28.72
C ASP A 242 -19.09 -5.75 -27.45
N ILE A 243 -18.76 -4.65 -26.72
CA ILE A 243 -18.07 -4.72 -25.43
C ILE A 243 -19.07 -5.10 -24.36
N GLU A 244 -18.91 -6.29 -23.78
CA GLU A 244 -19.81 -6.80 -22.74
C GLU A 244 -19.19 -6.66 -21.34
N VAL A 245 -17.86 -6.81 -21.25
CA VAL A 245 -17.13 -6.70 -19.97
C VAL A 245 -15.87 -5.86 -20.15
N VAL A 246 -15.64 -4.94 -19.22
CA VAL A 246 -14.36 -4.24 -19.03
C VAL A 246 -13.69 -4.78 -17.78
N PHE A 247 -12.63 -5.52 -17.96
CA PHE A 247 -11.72 -5.86 -16.87
C PHE A 247 -10.67 -4.76 -16.71
N SER A 248 -10.50 -4.27 -15.50
CA SER A 248 -9.48 -3.28 -15.19
C SER A 248 -8.56 -3.80 -14.09
N ASN A 249 -7.25 -3.73 -14.29
CA ASN A 249 -6.29 -4.20 -13.30
C ASN A 249 -6.31 -3.37 -12.00
N ASN A 250 -6.85 -2.13 -12.03
CA ASN A 250 -7.13 -1.35 -10.81
C ASN A 250 -8.40 -0.51 -10.96
N ASP A 251 -8.83 0.11 -9.87
CA ASP A 251 -10.04 0.93 -9.82
C ASP A 251 -9.89 2.27 -10.52
N ASP A 252 -8.72 2.91 -10.47
CA ASP A 252 -8.54 4.22 -11.11
C ASP A 252 -8.69 4.13 -12.64
N MET A 253 -8.18 3.06 -13.25
CA MET A 253 -8.42 2.78 -14.66
C MET A 253 -9.88 2.40 -14.93
N ALA A 254 -10.57 1.68 -14.03
CA ALA A 254 -11.99 1.39 -14.13
C ALA A 254 -12.82 2.68 -14.11
N LEU A 255 -12.47 3.63 -13.25
CA LEU A 255 -13.06 4.99 -13.27
C LEU A 255 -12.78 5.70 -14.59
N GLY A 256 -11.61 5.50 -15.19
CA GLY A 256 -11.29 6.00 -16.53
C GLY A 256 -12.24 5.45 -17.60
N ALA A 257 -12.58 4.15 -17.52
CA ALA A 257 -13.57 3.54 -18.40
C ALA A 257 -14.96 4.17 -18.21
N ILE A 258 -15.41 4.35 -16.98
CA ILE A 258 -16.67 5.03 -16.67
C ILE A 258 -16.69 6.45 -17.25
N ASN A 259 -15.60 7.21 -17.04
CA ASN A 259 -15.46 8.57 -17.56
C ASN A 259 -15.51 8.63 -19.10
N ALA A 260 -15.06 7.58 -19.79
CA ALA A 260 -15.19 7.46 -21.23
C ALA A 260 -16.67 7.36 -21.65
N TYR A 261 -17.44 6.47 -21.05
CA TYR A 261 -18.87 6.31 -21.29
C TYR A 261 -19.67 7.57 -20.94
N ASP A 262 -19.38 8.18 -19.78
CA ASP A 262 -20.02 9.44 -19.36
C ASP A 262 -19.76 10.57 -20.38
N SER A 263 -18.52 10.69 -20.90
CA SER A 263 -18.16 11.72 -21.88
C SER A 263 -18.85 11.55 -23.27
N LEU A 264 -19.26 10.34 -23.59
CA LEU A 264 -19.96 10.00 -24.80
C LEU A 264 -21.49 10.02 -24.64
N ASN A 265 -21.97 10.33 -23.41
CA ASN A 265 -23.38 10.35 -23.03
C ASN A 265 -24.10 9.01 -23.31
N ILE A 266 -23.42 7.88 -23.05
CA ILE A 266 -24.01 6.54 -23.17
C ILE A 266 -24.68 6.22 -21.83
N ASP A 267 -25.96 5.84 -21.90
CA ASP A 267 -26.75 5.50 -20.71
C ASP A 267 -26.19 4.26 -19.99
N ILE A 268 -26.31 4.20 -18.64
CA ILE A 268 -25.75 3.11 -17.81
C ILE A 268 -26.27 1.74 -18.27
N VAL A 269 -27.53 1.65 -18.69
CA VAL A 269 -28.18 0.42 -19.14
C VAL A 269 -27.52 -0.17 -20.41
N ASP A 270 -26.91 0.67 -21.22
CA ASP A 270 -26.26 0.27 -22.47
C ASP A 270 -24.76 -0.05 -22.28
N ARG A 271 -24.21 0.24 -21.10
CA ARG A 271 -22.78 0.02 -20.82
C ARG A 271 -22.46 -1.45 -20.51
N PRO A 272 -21.20 -1.88 -20.76
CA PRO A 272 -20.70 -3.17 -20.30
C PRO A 272 -20.64 -3.23 -18.78
N LEU A 273 -20.47 -4.43 -18.25
CA LEU A 273 -20.09 -4.61 -16.86
C LEU A 273 -18.63 -4.17 -16.66
N ILE A 274 -18.36 -3.35 -15.66
CA ILE A 274 -17.01 -2.85 -15.36
C ILE A 274 -16.60 -3.38 -13.97
N VAL A 275 -15.43 -4.02 -13.90
CA VAL A 275 -14.89 -4.57 -12.65
C VAL A 275 -13.44 -4.14 -12.45
N GLY A 276 -13.10 -3.74 -11.22
CA GLY A 276 -11.77 -3.24 -10.84
C GLY A 276 -11.10 -4.05 -9.74
N VAL A 277 -10.03 -3.49 -9.19
CA VAL A 277 -9.28 -3.96 -8.01
C VAL A 277 -8.81 -2.72 -7.27
N ASP A 278 -8.73 -2.74 -5.98
CA ASP A 278 -8.16 -1.92 -4.92
C ASP A 278 -9.21 -1.57 -3.85
N GLY A 279 -10.45 -1.25 -4.25
CA GLY A 279 -11.50 -0.83 -3.33
C GLY A 279 -11.36 0.63 -2.90
N ILE A 280 -10.89 1.52 -3.79
CA ILE A 280 -10.82 2.95 -3.49
C ILE A 280 -12.22 3.57 -3.33
N GLN A 281 -12.34 4.62 -2.51
CA GLN A 281 -13.65 5.19 -2.16
C GLN A 281 -14.45 5.67 -3.38
N GLU A 282 -13.75 6.22 -4.39
CA GLU A 282 -14.35 6.66 -5.64
C GLU A 282 -14.99 5.49 -6.41
N ALA A 283 -14.34 4.33 -6.44
CA ALA A 283 -14.87 3.12 -7.09
C ALA A 283 -16.06 2.55 -6.31
N LEU A 284 -15.99 2.53 -4.97
CA LEU A 284 -17.11 2.14 -4.13
C LEU A 284 -18.35 3.02 -4.42
N GLN A 285 -18.17 4.32 -4.63
CA GLN A 285 -19.26 5.21 -5.02
C GLN A 285 -19.85 4.80 -6.39
N GLN A 286 -19.03 4.43 -7.37
CA GLN A 286 -19.53 4.00 -8.69
C GLN A 286 -20.29 2.66 -8.63
N ILE A 287 -19.89 1.75 -7.73
CA ILE A 287 -20.64 0.51 -7.47
C ILE A 287 -22.01 0.84 -6.88
N LYS A 288 -22.08 1.75 -5.92
CA LYS A 288 -23.34 2.21 -5.31
C LYS A 288 -24.29 2.84 -6.36
N GLU A 289 -23.74 3.61 -7.28
CA GLU A 289 -24.46 4.23 -8.39
C GLU A 289 -24.82 3.23 -9.51
N GLY A 290 -24.29 2.01 -9.49
CA GLY A 290 -24.53 0.98 -10.51
C GLY A 290 -23.76 1.16 -11.81
N LYS A 291 -22.69 1.97 -11.80
CA LYS A 291 -21.78 2.17 -12.95
C LYS A 291 -20.63 1.17 -12.99
N MET A 292 -20.32 0.56 -11.85
CA MET A 292 -19.44 -0.58 -11.71
C MET A 292 -20.22 -1.74 -11.08
N ILE A 293 -19.96 -2.96 -11.54
CA ILE A 293 -20.58 -4.15 -10.93
C ILE A 293 -19.93 -4.50 -9.59
N GLY A 294 -18.62 -4.29 -9.48
CA GLY A 294 -17.88 -4.60 -8.26
C GLY A 294 -16.38 -4.29 -8.37
N THR A 295 -15.70 -4.47 -7.27
CA THR A 295 -14.24 -4.41 -7.16
C THR A 295 -13.72 -5.46 -6.19
N VAL A 296 -12.42 -5.69 -6.22
CA VAL A 296 -11.71 -6.56 -5.27
C VAL A 296 -10.83 -5.68 -4.38
N ILE A 297 -11.21 -5.53 -3.11
CA ILE A 297 -10.39 -4.77 -2.15
C ILE A 297 -9.01 -5.42 -2.00
N SER A 298 -7.96 -4.60 -2.15
CA SER A 298 -6.62 -4.82 -1.64
C SER A 298 -6.43 -3.84 -0.48
N ASP A 299 -6.53 -4.31 0.77
CA ASP A 299 -6.67 -3.43 1.93
C ASP A 299 -5.40 -2.59 2.18
N ALA A 300 -5.45 -1.31 1.76
CA ALA A 300 -4.36 -0.35 1.94
C ALA A 300 -4.04 -0.08 3.42
N LYS A 301 -5.06 -0.12 4.30
CA LYS A 301 -4.89 0.06 5.74
C LYS A 301 -4.21 -1.15 6.38
N GLU A 302 -4.57 -2.37 5.96
CA GLU A 302 -3.90 -3.59 6.40
C GLU A 302 -2.44 -3.60 5.94
N GLN A 303 -2.16 -3.20 4.67
CA GLN A 303 -0.79 -3.05 4.17
C GLN A 303 0.00 -2.03 4.98
N ALA A 304 -0.54 -0.84 5.18
CA ALA A 304 0.10 0.21 5.98
C ALA A 304 0.37 -0.25 7.43
N SER A 305 -0.59 -0.95 8.03
CA SER A 305 -0.44 -1.50 9.39
C SER A 305 0.68 -2.54 9.46
N ALA A 306 0.77 -3.44 8.47
CA ALA A 306 1.83 -4.43 8.41
C ALA A 306 3.21 -3.78 8.20
N ILE A 307 3.33 -2.85 7.23
CA ILE A 307 4.57 -2.09 6.99
C ILE A 307 5.01 -1.38 8.27
N PHE A 308 4.09 -0.66 8.91
CA PHE A 308 4.39 0.10 10.12
C PHE A 308 4.80 -0.81 11.28
N ASN A 309 4.09 -1.91 11.53
CA ASN A 309 4.38 -2.81 12.64
C ASN A 309 5.75 -3.47 12.48
N ILE A 310 6.10 -3.93 11.27
CA ILE A 310 7.43 -4.46 10.96
C ILE A 310 8.49 -3.37 11.18
N ALA A 311 8.30 -2.17 10.61
CA ALA A 311 9.24 -1.07 10.73
C ALA A 311 9.44 -0.62 12.19
N PHE A 312 8.36 -0.52 12.94
CA PHE A 312 8.38 -0.13 14.34
C PHE A 312 9.10 -1.16 15.22
N SER A 313 8.83 -2.46 15.01
CA SER A 313 9.51 -3.54 15.71
C SER A 313 11.02 -3.53 15.44
N LEU A 314 11.41 -3.44 14.17
CA LEU A 314 12.82 -3.33 13.76
C LEU A 314 13.50 -2.09 14.37
N GLY A 315 12.83 -0.94 14.35
CA GLY A 315 13.35 0.30 14.97
C GLY A 315 13.51 0.21 16.48
N LYS A 316 12.70 -0.61 17.14
CA LYS A 316 12.86 -0.93 18.59
C LYS A 316 13.92 -2.00 18.86
N ASN A 317 14.56 -2.58 17.86
CA ASN A 317 15.35 -3.81 17.96
C ASN A 317 14.54 -4.97 18.61
N GLY A 318 13.23 -4.98 18.35
CA GLY A 318 12.31 -6.02 18.78
C GLY A 318 12.27 -7.21 17.83
N ASP A 319 11.59 -8.25 18.25
CA ASP A 319 11.32 -9.42 17.42
C ASP A 319 10.10 -9.17 16.53
N ILE A 320 10.22 -9.39 15.23
CA ILE A 320 9.12 -9.21 14.27
C ILE A 320 8.07 -10.30 14.50
N ASP A 321 8.49 -11.52 14.80
CA ASP A 321 7.60 -12.67 14.99
C ASP A 321 6.58 -12.47 16.14
N GLU A 322 6.90 -11.57 17.09
CA GLU A 322 5.97 -11.19 18.15
C GLU A 322 4.85 -10.23 17.67
N CYS A 323 5.05 -9.54 16.55
CA CYS A 323 4.10 -8.51 16.09
C CYS A 323 3.32 -8.87 14.82
N ILE A 324 3.85 -9.77 13.98
CA ILE A 324 3.24 -10.14 12.71
C ILE A 324 3.73 -11.53 12.25
N ASP A 325 2.81 -12.32 11.74
CA ASP A 325 3.12 -13.65 11.17
C ASP A 325 3.56 -13.49 9.71
N LEU A 326 4.83 -13.79 9.46
CA LEU A 326 5.44 -13.68 8.14
C LEU A 326 5.57 -15.05 7.47
N LEU A 327 5.04 -15.18 6.28
CA LEU A 327 5.31 -16.35 5.42
C LEU A 327 6.81 -16.39 5.10
N ASP A 328 7.45 -17.54 5.33
CA ASP A 328 8.89 -17.77 5.16
C ASP A 328 9.77 -16.75 5.90
N GLY A 329 9.24 -16.14 7.00
CA GLY A 329 9.95 -15.12 7.78
C GLY A 329 10.20 -13.81 7.04
N LYS A 330 9.59 -13.58 5.88
CA LYS A 330 9.86 -12.40 5.02
C LYS A 330 8.63 -11.75 4.43
N TYR A 331 7.56 -12.49 4.14
CA TYR A 331 6.45 -12.00 3.34
C TYR A 331 5.19 -11.84 4.17
N PHE A 332 4.55 -10.69 4.06
CA PHE A 332 3.19 -10.48 4.51
C PHE A 332 2.30 -10.24 3.29
N LYS A 333 1.28 -11.07 3.12
CA LYS A 333 0.32 -10.97 2.03
C LYS A 333 -1.05 -10.62 2.58
N VAL A 334 -1.56 -9.45 2.20
CA VAL A 334 -2.90 -8.99 2.61
C VAL A 334 -3.98 -9.83 1.96
N LYS A 335 -5.12 -9.92 2.64
CA LYS A 335 -6.30 -10.61 2.13
C LYS A 335 -7.05 -9.74 1.13
N HIS A 336 -7.74 -10.41 0.23
CA HIS A 336 -8.66 -9.78 -0.71
C HIS A 336 -10.11 -10.03 -0.31
N THR A 337 -10.98 -9.10 -0.67
CA THR A 337 -12.42 -9.20 -0.44
C THR A 337 -13.19 -8.67 -1.65
N LYS A 338 -14.13 -9.46 -2.17
CA LYS A 338 -15.05 -9.00 -3.22
C LYS A 338 -16.02 -7.98 -2.65
N VAL A 339 -16.21 -6.87 -3.36
CA VAL A 339 -17.20 -5.85 -3.04
C VAL A 339 -18.15 -5.67 -4.21
N LEU A 340 -19.41 -5.82 -3.90
CA LEU A 340 -20.55 -5.70 -4.79
C LEU A 340 -21.55 -4.75 -4.11
N LYS A 341 -22.61 -4.38 -4.83
CA LYS A 341 -23.62 -3.45 -4.29
C LYS A 341 -24.28 -3.95 -3.01
N GLU A 342 -24.46 -5.27 -2.86
CA GLU A 342 -25.13 -5.87 -1.70
C GLU A 342 -24.31 -5.83 -0.40
N ASN A 343 -22.96 -5.76 -0.49
CA ASN A 343 -22.10 -5.75 0.71
C ASN A 343 -21.30 -4.45 0.89
N ILE A 344 -21.52 -3.47 0.03
CA ILE A 344 -20.73 -2.23 -0.02
C ILE A 344 -20.77 -1.43 1.28
N GLU A 345 -21.91 -1.46 1.98
CA GLU A 345 -22.07 -0.70 3.24
C GLU A 345 -21.11 -1.18 4.35
N LEU A 346 -20.49 -2.35 4.20
CA LEU A 346 -19.45 -2.84 5.14
C LEU A 346 -18.10 -2.14 4.93
N PHE A 347 -17.90 -1.49 3.79
CA PHE A 347 -16.63 -0.90 3.35
C PHE A 347 -16.71 0.61 3.10
N TYR A 348 -17.91 1.17 3.20
CA TYR A 348 -18.15 2.59 3.02
C TYR A 348 -17.96 3.31 4.37
N ASN A 349 -16.95 4.19 4.45
CA ASN A 349 -16.65 5.00 5.63
C ASN A 349 -17.19 6.42 5.47
#